data_dccb434facdff9eb899bc3bde7bb736f
#
_entry.id   dccb434facdff9eb899bc3bde7bb736f
#
_cell.length_a   1.000
_cell.length_b   1.000
_cell.length_c   1.000
_cell.angle_alpha   90.00
_cell.angle_beta   90.00
_cell.angle_gamma   90.00
#
_symmetry.space_group_name_H-M   'P 1'
#
loop_
_entity.id
_entity.type
_entity.pdbx_description
1 polymer ?
#
loop_
_entity_poly.entity_id
_entity_poly.type
_entity_poly.pdbx_seq_one_letter_code
_entity_poly.pdbx_strand_id
1 'polypeptide(L)'
;MEWVFDGGRPCLDLVNTLRSRHEDGVELLTGPDALAEWLSLAGFTTGPVPVTAGNVLAAKALREAIDRVLLPPEEPSEMDVELVNNAAASAPAPPPRLVLTSDGLRREVPAPKDPVAAAFAALAADAIDLATSDAAVRICAADDCGQRFCDASPRRNRQWCSMARCGNRAKARAHYARTLTRD
;
A
#
# COMPACT_ATOMS: atom_id res chain seq x y z
N MET A 1 -8.23 -12.90 -8.92
CA MET A 1 -7.91 -12.38 -7.55
C MET A 1 -8.34 -10.92 -7.53
N GLU A 2 -8.99 -10.43 -6.48
CA GLU A 2 -9.44 -9.04 -6.46
C GLU A 2 -8.45 -8.20 -5.65
N TRP A 3 -7.75 -7.29 -6.30
CA TRP A 3 -6.90 -6.31 -5.63
C TRP A 3 -7.75 -5.20 -4.99
N VAL A 4 -7.28 -4.67 -3.87
CA VAL A 4 -7.99 -3.65 -3.11
C VAL A 4 -7.02 -2.52 -2.77
N PHE A 5 -7.39 -1.31 -3.17
CA PHE A 5 -6.61 -0.09 -3.00
C PHE A 5 -7.37 0.91 -2.09
N ASP A 6 -7.75 0.46 -0.90
CA ASP A 6 -8.50 1.27 0.09
C ASP A 6 -7.64 1.75 1.26
N GLY A 7 -6.32 1.56 1.20
CA GLY A 7 -5.36 2.02 2.22
C GLY A 7 -5.27 3.54 2.32
N GLY A 8 -5.62 4.25 1.24
CA GLY A 8 -5.53 5.71 1.15
C GLY A 8 -4.11 6.24 0.98
N ARG A 9 -3.11 5.35 0.99
CA ARG A 9 -1.68 5.60 0.69
C ARG A 9 -1.12 4.37 -0.01
N PRO A 10 -0.29 4.53 -1.06
CA PRO A 10 0.27 3.42 -1.82
C PRO A 10 1.07 2.42 -0.97
N CYS A 11 1.83 2.89 0.02
CA CYS A 11 2.56 2.03 0.94
C CYS A 11 1.62 1.12 1.76
N LEU A 12 0.44 1.62 2.17
CA LEU A 12 -0.56 0.82 2.86
C LEU A 12 -1.27 -0.16 1.93
N ASP A 13 -1.44 0.19 0.64
CA ASP A 13 -1.97 -0.75 -0.35
C ASP A 13 -1.00 -1.92 -0.57
N LEU A 14 0.34 -1.68 -0.51
CA LEU A 14 1.33 -2.75 -0.48
C LEU A 14 1.19 -3.60 0.79
N VAL A 15 1.05 -2.98 1.97
CA VAL A 15 0.84 -3.69 3.24
C VAL A 15 -0.38 -4.60 3.17
N ASN A 16 -1.44 -4.14 2.52
CA ASN A 16 -2.71 -4.85 2.35
C ASN A 16 -2.66 -5.98 1.31
N THR A 17 -1.53 -6.23 0.65
CA THR A 17 -1.34 -7.43 -0.19
C THR A 17 -1.21 -8.73 0.63
N LEU A 18 -0.98 -8.65 1.93
CA LEU A 18 -1.21 -9.74 2.88
C LEU A 18 -2.51 -9.45 3.63
N ARG A 19 -3.57 -10.16 3.30
CA ARG A 19 -4.91 -10.01 3.91
C ARG A 19 -5.05 -10.83 5.18
N SER A 20 -6.06 -10.49 5.98
CA SER A 20 -6.46 -11.26 7.20
C SER A 20 -5.27 -11.59 8.10
N ARG A 21 -4.37 -10.60 8.32
CA ARG A 21 -3.16 -10.77 9.15
C ARG A 21 -3.45 -11.19 10.59
N HIS A 22 -4.67 -11.00 11.09
CA HIS A 22 -5.15 -11.39 12.41
C HIS A 22 -5.55 -12.88 12.48
N GLU A 23 -5.57 -13.56 11.33
CA GLU A 23 -5.79 -15.00 11.16
C GLU A 23 -4.54 -15.63 10.52
N ASP A 24 -4.72 -16.64 9.69
CA ASP A 24 -3.61 -17.34 9.02
C ASP A 24 -2.93 -16.52 7.91
N GLY A 25 -3.46 -15.36 7.57
CA GLY A 25 -2.96 -14.51 6.51
C GLY A 25 -3.17 -15.08 5.11
N VAL A 26 -3.62 -14.25 4.17
CA VAL A 26 -3.78 -14.62 2.76
C VAL A 26 -2.81 -13.81 1.93
N GLU A 27 -1.76 -14.47 1.44
CA GLU A 27 -0.74 -13.86 0.59
C GLU A 27 -1.25 -13.67 -0.84
N LEU A 28 -1.28 -12.42 -1.31
CA LEU A 28 -1.69 -12.09 -2.68
C LEU A 28 -0.49 -11.96 -3.63
N LEU A 29 0.71 -11.62 -3.14
CA LEU A 29 1.94 -11.60 -3.94
C LEU A 29 2.49 -13.04 -4.08
N THR A 30 1.75 -13.88 -4.80
CA THR A 30 2.06 -15.32 -4.92
C THR A 30 3.21 -15.62 -5.86
N GLY A 31 3.61 -14.67 -6.70
CA GLY A 31 4.70 -14.83 -7.67
C GLY A 31 4.95 -13.57 -8.50
N PRO A 32 5.89 -13.64 -9.45
CA PRO A 32 6.27 -12.52 -10.32
C PRO A 32 5.08 -11.89 -11.06
N ASP A 33 4.18 -12.71 -11.62
CA ASP A 33 3.03 -12.21 -12.38
C ASP A 33 2.06 -11.44 -11.48
N ALA A 34 1.84 -11.91 -10.26
CA ALA A 34 0.98 -11.24 -9.28
C ALA A 34 1.56 -9.87 -8.87
N LEU A 35 2.89 -9.79 -8.68
CA LEU A 35 3.54 -8.52 -8.37
C LEU A 35 3.51 -7.56 -9.57
N ALA A 36 3.73 -8.06 -10.80
CA ALA A 36 3.66 -7.25 -12.00
C ALA A 36 2.25 -6.66 -12.21
N GLU A 37 1.21 -7.48 -12.03
CA GLU A 37 -0.19 -7.06 -12.08
C GLU A 37 -0.49 -5.98 -11.02
N TRP A 38 -0.06 -6.22 -9.77
CA TRP A 38 -0.28 -5.27 -8.69
C TRP A 38 0.41 -3.92 -8.97
N LEU A 39 1.67 -3.92 -9.41
CA LEU A 39 2.42 -2.70 -9.75
C LEU A 39 1.73 -1.90 -10.87
N SER A 40 1.19 -2.59 -11.87
CA SER A 40 0.47 -1.96 -12.97
C SER A 40 -0.85 -1.33 -12.49
N LEU A 41 -1.65 -2.07 -11.70
CA LEU A 41 -2.93 -1.58 -11.18
C LEU A 41 -2.77 -0.47 -10.14
N ALA A 42 -1.68 -0.50 -9.37
CA ALA A 42 -1.31 0.56 -8.44
C ALA A 42 -0.73 1.81 -9.15
N GLY A 43 -0.54 1.77 -10.47
CA GLY A 43 -0.07 2.89 -11.28
C GLY A 43 1.44 3.13 -11.24
N PHE A 44 2.24 2.18 -10.77
CA PHE A 44 3.69 2.29 -10.75
C PHE A 44 4.35 1.96 -12.09
N THR A 45 3.67 1.18 -12.94
CA THR A 45 4.17 0.82 -14.27
C THR A 45 3.11 1.06 -15.33
N THR A 46 3.53 1.52 -16.52
CA THR A 46 2.62 1.82 -17.63
C THR A 46 2.58 0.73 -18.71
N GLY A 47 3.23 -0.41 -18.46
CA GLY A 47 3.30 -1.55 -19.38
C GLY A 47 3.93 -2.76 -18.72
N PRO A 48 4.11 -3.86 -19.46
CA PRO A 48 4.75 -5.07 -18.95
C PRO A 48 6.17 -4.77 -18.47
N VAL A 49 6.49 -5.19 -17.26
CA VAL A 49 7.83 -5.07 -16.67
C VAL A 49 8.31 -6.46 -16.26
N PRO A 50 9.59 -6.78 -16.48
CA PRO A 50 10.14 -8.05 -16.02
C PRO A 50 10.23 -8.04 -14.49
N VAL A 51 9.48 -8.92 -13.86
CA VAL A 51 9.50 -9.13 -12.40
C VAL A 51 10.12 -10.49 -12.13
N THR A 52 11.04 -10.55 -11.17
CA THR A 52 11.74 -11.79 -10.75
C THR A 52 11.20 -12.31 -9.42
N ALA A 53 11.51 -13.55 -9.09
CA ALA A 53 11.23 -14.09 -7.74
C ALA A 53 11.96 -13.29 -6.65
N GLY A 54 13.15 -12.75 -6.93
CA GLY A 54 13.87 -11.85 -6.02
C GLY A 54 13.09 -10.56 -5.75
N ASN A 55 12.44 -9.98 -6.76
CA ASN A 55 11.57 -8.81 -6.59
C ASN A 55 10.37 -9.13 -5.69
N VAL A 56 9.78 -10.32 -5.82
CA VAL A 56 8.66 -10.73 -4.93
C VAL A 56 9.12 -10.83 -3.48
N LEU A 57 10.29 -11.41 -3.22
CA LEU A 57 10.85 -11.48 -1.88
C LEU A 57 11.15 -10.08 -1.33
N ALA A 58 11.74 -9.19 -2.13
CA ALA A 58 12.01 -7.81 -1.75
C ALA A 58 10.71 -7.03 -1.46
N ALA A 59 9.67 -7.19 -2.28
CA ALA A 59 8.37 -6.58 -2.05
C ALA A 59 7.74 -7.02 -0.73
N LYS A 60 7.80 -8.33 -0.42
CA LYS A 60 7.31 -8.87 0.85
C LYS A 60 8.12 -8.35 2.03
N ALA A 61 9.45 -8.32 1.94
CA ALA A 61 10.30 -7.78 3.00
C ALA A 61 10.01 -6.30 3.26
N LEU A 62 9.92 -5.49 2.20
CA LEU A 62 9.57 -4.07 2.30
C LEU A 62 8.17 -3.88 2.91
N ARG A 63 7.20 -4.67 2.48
CA ARG A 63 5.84 -4.67 3.01
C ARG A 63 5.81 -4.89 4.52
N GLU A 64 6.51 -5.91 5.01
CA GLU A 64 6.53 -6.22 6.44
C GLU A 64 7.28 -5.14 7.24
N ALA A 65 8.36 -4.58 6.71
CA ALA A 65 9.05 -3.46 7.35
C ALA A 65 8.15 -2.23 7.44
N ILE A 66 7.43 -1.89 6.37
CA ILE A 66 6.47 -0.77 6.36
C ILE A 66 5.36 -1.00 7.39
N ASP A 67 4.78 -2.21 7.48
CA ASP A 67 3.72 -2.51 8.46
C ASP A 67 4.21 -2.29 9.90
N ARG A 68 5.43 -2.76 10.23
CA ARG A 68 6.03 -2.58 11.57
C ARG A 68 6.41 -1.13 11.86
N VAL A 69 6.88 -0.38 10.87
CA VAL A 69 7.21 1.05 11.04
C VAL A 69 5.96 1.89 11.27
N LEU A 70 4.86 1.59 10.57
CA LEU A 70 3.64 2.42 10.60
C LEU A 70 2.65 2.02 11.72
N LEU A 71 2.66 0.76 12.14
CA LEU A 71 1.78 0.22 13.18
C LEU A 71 2.59 -0.67 14.13
N PRO A 72 3.48 -0.09 14.91
CA PRO A 72 4.27 -0.87 15.83
C PRO A 72 3.38 -1.41 16.97
N PRO A 73 3.29 -2.75 17.17
CA PRO A 73 2.90 -3.28 18.47
C PRO A 73 4.02 -3.02 19.48
N GLU A 74 5.23 -2.85 18.97
CA GLU A 74 6.47 -2.54 19.67
C GLU A 74 7.21 -1.45 18.88
N GLU A 75 8.30 -0.89 19.42
CA GLU A 75 9.10 0.08 18.67
C GLU A 75 9.67 -0.55 17.39
N PRO A 76 9.65 0.18 16.24
CA PRO A 76 10.24 -0.32 15.00
C PRO A 76 11.72 -0.66 15.22
N SER A 77 12.17 -1.79 14.67
CA SER A 77 13.58 -2.16 14.75
C SER A 77 14.44 -1.28 13.84
N GLU A 78 15.71 -1.06 14.20
CA GLU A 78 16.67 -0.38 13.32
C GLU A 78 16.74 -1.05 11.94
N MET A 79 16.63 -2.39 11.88
CA MET A 79 16.62 -3.15 10.63
C MET A 79 15.44 -2.79 9.73
N ASP A 80 14.24 -2.58 10.28
CA ASP A 80 13.07 -2.18 9.51
C ASP A 80 13.24 -0.77 8.94
N VAL A 81 13.75 0.15 9.76
CA VAL A 81 14.06 1.52 9.34
C VAL A 81 15.12 1.53 8.23
N GLU A 82 16.20 0.77 8.40
CA GLU A 82 17.25 0.65 7.37
C GLU A 82 16.72 0.05 6.06
N LEU A 83 15.87 -0.97 6.15
CA LEU A 83 15.28 -1.60 4.95
C LEU A 83 14.43 -0.59 4.17
N VAL A 84 13.58 0.18 4.85
CA VAL A 84 12.76 1.23 4.22
C VAL A 84 13.66 2.32 3.63
N ASN A 85 14.66 2.80 4.37
CA ASN A 85 15.59 3.82 3.88
C ASN A 85 16.39 3.35 2.66
N ASN A 86 16.90 2.12 2.68
CA ASN A 86 17.65 1.54 1.57
C ASN A 86 16.77 1.37 0.33
N ALA A 87 15.51 0.95 0.51
CA ALA A 87 14.57 0.87 -0.60
C ALA A 87 14.30 2.26 -1.19
N ALA A 88 14.07 3.28 -0.37
CA ALA A 88 13.84 4.66 -0.82
C ALA A 88 15.05 5.22 -1.60
N ALA A 89 16.27 4.87 -1.20
CA ALA A 89 17.51 5.32 -1.83
C ALA A 89 17.90 4.53 -3.09
N SER A 90 17.33 3.34 -3.33
CA SER A 90 17.80 2.39 -4.35
C SER A 90 17.59 2.84 -5.80
N ALA A 91 16.56 3.62 -6.06
CA ALA A 91 16.21 4.08 -7.41
C ALA A 91 15.62 5.49 -7.38
N PRO A 92 16.44 6.54 -7.29
CA PRO A 92 15.95 7.91 -7.32
C PRO A 92 15.21 8.18 -8.63
N ALA A 93 14.09 8.89 -8.53
CA ALA A 93 13.31 9.27 -9.71
C ALA A 93 14.19 10.06 -10.69
N PRO A 94 14.19 9.74 -11.99
CA PRO A 94 14.98 10.50 -12.96
C PRO A 94 14.49 11.95 -13.00
N PRO A 95 15.41 12.92 -13.14
CA PRO A 95 15.04 14.33 -13.16
C PRO A 95 14.18 14.63 -14.40
N PRO A 96 13.20 15.51 -14.29
CA PRO A 96 12.43 15.97 -15.45
C PRO A 96 13.33 16.73 -16.42
N ARG A 97 13.03 16.61 -17.70
CA ARG A 97 13.73 17.35 -18.77
C ARG A 97 12.74 18.13 -19.63
N LEU A 98 13.24 19.17 -20.29
CA LEU A 98 12.50 19.89 -21.31
C LEU A 98 12.75 19.22 -22.67
N VAL A 99 11.66 18.99 -23.40
CA VAL A 99 11.70 18.49 -24.78
C VAL A 99 10.98 19.49 -25.67
N LEU A 100 11.62 19.85 -26.79
CA LEU A 100 11.01 20.66 -27.83
C LEU A 100 10.21 19.74 -28.74
N THR A 101 8.92 20.00 -28.88
CA THR A 101 8.01 19.32 -29.82
C THR A 101 7.46 20.28 -30.84
N SER A 102 6.73 19.79 -31.86
CA SER A 102 6.01 20.63 -32.82
C SER A 102 5.07 21.65 -32.16
N ASP A 103 4.53 21.32 -31.00
CA ASP A 103 3.54 22.12 -30.25
C ASP A 103 4.20 23.02 -29.17
N GLY A 104 5.54 23.07 -29.11
CA GLY A 104 6.31 23.86 -28.18
C GLY A 104 7.05 23.04 -27.11
N LEU A 105 7.42 23.70 -26.03
CA LEU A 105 8.16 23.06 -24.93
C LEU A 105 7.25 22.17 -24.10
N ARG A 106 7.69 20.93 -23.87
CA ARG A 106 7.02 19.96 -23.02
C ARG A 106 7.94 19.47 -21.90
N ARG A 107 7.39 19.31 -20.70
CA ARG A 107 8.06 18.62 -19.59
C ARG A 107 7.93 17.11 -19.78
N GLU A 108 9.03 16.41 -19.82
CA GLU A 108 9.08 14.95 -19.86
C GLU A 108 9.79 14.42 -18.61
N VAL A 109 9.28 13.35 -18.04
CA VAL A 109 9.98 12.56 -17.02
C VAL A 109 10.40 11.26 -17.68
N PRO A 110 11.72 11.00 -17.82
CA PRO A 110 12.18 9.76 -18.42
C PRO A 110 11.69 8.54 -17.63
N ALA A 111 11.48 7.45 -18.36
CA ALA A 111 11.20 6.18 -17.68
C ALA A 111 12.42 5.75 -16.81
N PRO A 112 12.19 5.20 -15.62
CA PRO A 112 13.27 4.69 -14.80
C PRO A 112 13.95 3.50 -15.49
N LYS A 113 15.26 3.32 -15.25
CA LYS A 113 16.02 2.19 -15.81
C LYS A 113 15.55 0.86 -15.26
N ASP A 114 15.18 0.84 -13.99
CA ASP A 114 14.55 -0.30 -13.29
C ASP A 114 13.20 0.15 -12.75
N PRO A 115 12.09 -0.15 -13.44
CA PRO A 115 10.76 0.25 -13.02
C PRO A 115 10.31 -0.38 -11.69
N VAL A 116 10.78 -1.61 -11.40
CA VAL A 116 10.42 -2.31 -10.17
C VAL A 116 11.13 -1.69 -8.98
N ALA A 117 12.45 -1.43 -9.09
CA ALA A 117 13.18 -0.73 -8.04
C ALA A 117 12.63 0.70 -7.83
N ALA A 118 12.27 1.41 -8.90
CA ALA A 118 11.66 2.73 -8.79
C ALA A 118 10.29 2.70 -8.08
N ALA A 119 9.49 1.66 -8.32
CA ALA A 119 8.24 1.45 -7.60
C ALA A 119 8.47 1.22 -6.10
N PHE A 120 9.45 0.38 -5.74
CA PHE A 120 9.80 0.15 -4.34
C PHE A 120 10.35 1.42 -3.66
N ALA A 121 11.16 2.20 -4.36
CA ALA A 121 11.65 3.47 -3.85
C ALA A 121 10.50 4.46 -3.60
N ALA A 122 9.54 4.54 -4.50
CA ALA A 122 8.36 5.39 -4.33
C ALA A 122 7.46 4.93 -3.16
N LEU A 123 7.26 3.61 -3.01
CA LEU A 123 6.51 3.03 -1.88
C LEU A 123 7.20 3.28 -0.54
N ALA A 124 8.52 3.16 -0.50
CA ALA A 124 9.31 3.44 0.69
C ALA A 124 9.29 4.92 1.05
N ALA A 125 9.42 5.81 0.06
CA ALA A 125 9.31 7.26 0.27
C ALA A 125 7.92 7.64 0.81
N ASP A 126 6.84 7.05 0.24
CA ASP A 126 5.48 7.23 0.72
C ASP A 126 5.31 6.76 2.18
N ALA A 127 5.97 5.67 2.57
CA ALA A 127 5.95 5.18 3.95
C ALA A 127 6.72 6.12 4.90
N ILE A 128 7.86 6.67 4.49
CA ILE A 128 8.61 7.66 5.26
C ILE A 128 7.77 8.91 5.49
N ASP A 129 7.14 9.45 4.43
CA ASP A 129 6.26 10.60 4.53
C ASP A 129 5.09 10.33 5.49
N LEU A 130 4.49 9.15 5.41
CA LEU A 130 3.39 8.77 6.29
C LEU A 130 3.83 8.61 7.73
N ALA A 131 4.97 7.96 8.00
CA ALA A 131 5.52 7.74 9.33
C ALA A 131 5.89 9.04 10.06
N THR A 132 6.24 10.09 9.30
CA THR A 132 6.65 11.40 9.84
C THR A 132 5.54 12.44 9.78
N SER A 133 4.35 12.07 9.31
CA SER A 133 3.18 12.94 9.23
C SER A 133 2.31 12.83 10.49
N ASP A 134 1.38 13.78 10.62
CA ASP A 134 0.32 13.72 11.66
C ASP A 134 -0.83 12.75 11.31
N ALA A 135 -0.78 12.05 10.20
CA ALA A 135 -1.85 11.18 9.77
C ALA A 135 -1.94 9.92 10.65
N ALA A 136 -3.16 9.52 10.99
CA ALA A 136 -3.36 8.31 11.78
C ALA A 136 -3.46 7.08 10.88
N VAL A 137 -2.57 6.12 11.05
CA VAL A 137 -2.72 4.80 10.46
C VAL A 137 -3.56 3.93 11.39
N ARG A 138 -4.55 3.23 10.84
CA ARG A 138 -5.50 2.41 11.59
C ARG A 138 -5.69 1.05 10.95
N ILE A 139 -6.15 0.10 11.76
CA ILE A 139 -6.63 -1.21 11.31
C ILE A 139 -8.16 -1.14 11.18
N CYS A 140 -8.70 -1.67 10.08
CA CYS A 140 -10.15 -1.73 9.85
C CYS A 140 -10.83 -2.55 10.95
N ALA A 141 -11.86 -1.97 11.57
CA ALA A 141 -12.60 -2.59 12.67
C ALA A 141 -13.64 -3.64 12.21
N ALA A 142 -13.72 -3.96 10.92
CA ALA A 142 -14.57 -5.05 10.45
C ALA A 142 -13.87 -6.39 10.74
N ASP A 143 -14.57 -7.31 11.42
CA ASP A 143 -14.04 -8.59 11.93
C ASP A 143 -13.31 -9.44 10.87
N ASP A 144 -13.73 -9.33 9.62
CA ASP A 144 -13.25 -10.11 8.48
C ASP A 144 -12.38 -9.28 7.50
N CYS A 145 -11.77 -8.18 7.95
CA CYS A 145 -11.01 -7.28 7.07
C CYS A 145 -9.53 -7.18 7.45
N GLY A 146 -9.22 -6.56 8.59
CA GLY A 146 -7.84 -6.36 9.07
C GLY A 146 -6.95 -5.46 8.19
N GLN A 147 -7.52 -4.74 7.19
CA GLN A 147 -6.74 -3.84 6.33
C GLN A 147 -6.26 -2.61 7.09
N ARG A 148 -5.03 -2.16 6.76
CA ARG A 148 -4.47 -0.91 7.21
C ARG A 148 -4.96 0.23 6.33
N PHE A 149 -5.28 1.36 6.93
CA PHE A 149 -5.68 2.54 6.17
C PHE A 149 -5.25 3.84 6.85
N CYS A 150 -5.01 4.85 6.06
CA CYS A 150 -4.74 6.20 6.51
C CYS A 150 -6.06 6.91 6.84
N ASP A 151 -6.22 7.37 8.09
CA ASP A 151 -7.37 8.17 8.50
C ASP A 151 -7.06 9.66 8.34
N ALA A 152 -7.34 10.18 7.17
CA ALA A 152 -7.25 11.60 6.85
C ALA A 152 -8.54 12.38 7.19
N SER A 153 -9.49 11.79 7.93
CA SER A 153 -10.73 12.47 8.30
C SER A 153 -10.46 13.59 9.33
N PRO A 154 -11.25 14.68 9.33
CA PRO A 154 -11.02 15.79 10.26
C PRO A 154 -11.07 15.39 11.74
N ARG A 155 -11.88 14.39 12.07
CA ARG A 155 -12.04 13.89 13.46
C ARG A 155 -11.10 12.71 13.78
N ARG A 156 -10.37 12.20 12.80
CA ARG A 156 -9.45 11.04 12.95
C ARG A 156 -10.08 9.87 13.73
N ASN A 157 -11.36 9.55 13.45
CA ASN A 157 -12.11 8.50 14.15
C ASN A 157 -12.77 7.49 13.19
N ARG A 158 -12.29 7.39 11.96
CA ARG A 158 -12.76 6.42 10.98
C ARG A 158 -12.47 5.01 11.45
N GLN A 159 -13.48 4.15 11.42
CA GLN A 159 -13.41 2.77 11.89
C GLN A 159 -13.14 1.78 10.75
N TRP A 160 -13.49 2.12 9.52
CA TRP A 160 -13.45 1.21 8.36
C TRP A 160 -12.57 1.75 7.24
N CYS A 161 -11.81 0.85 6.61
CA CYS A 161 -11.00 1.16 5.43
C CYS A 161 -11.85 1.69 4.25
N SER A 162 -13.08 1.21 4.12
CA SER A 162 -14.05 1.67 3.13
C SER A 162 -15.47 1.62 3.67
N MET A 163 -16.22 2.72 3.52
CA MET A 163 -17.64 2.74 3.87
C MET A 163 -18.46 1.85 2.93
N ALA A 164 -18.13 1.83 1.64
CA ALA A 164 -18.84 1.05 0.63
C ALA A 164 -18.74 -0.46 0.89
N ARG A 165 -17.57 -0.94 1.34
CA ARG A 165 -17.34 -2.36 1.63
C ARG A 165 -17.57 -2.68 3.11
N CYS A 166 -16.67 -2.24 3.98
CA CYS A 166 -16.69 -2.65 5.38
C CYS A 166 -17.75 -1.95 6.21
N GLY A 167 -17.94 -0.64 6.03
CA GLY A 167 -18.94 0.11 6.79
C GLY A 167 -20.37 -0.34 6.52
N ASN A 168 -20.75 -0.53 5.27
CA ASN A 168 -22.10 -0.99 4.90
C ASN A 168 -22.33 -2.43 5.36
N ARG A 169 -21.31 -3.32 5.24
CA ARG A 169 -21.39 -4.70 5.71
C ARG A 169 -21.57 -4.77 7.24
N ALA A 170 -20.81 -3.98 8.00
CA ALA A 170 -20.95 -3.89 9.46
C ALA A 170 -22.34 -3.38 9.87
N LYS A 171 -22.88 -2.35 9.18
CA LYS A 171 -24.25 -1.86 9.42
C LYS A 171 -25.30 -2.91 9.13
N ALA A 172 -25.16 -3.66 8.04
CA ALA A 172 -26.09 -4.72 7.68
C ALA A 172 -26.11 -5.84 8.75
N ARG A 173 -24.92 -6.32 9.17
CA ARG A 173 -24.80 -7.31 10.27
C ARG A 173 -25.45 -6.83 11.56
N ALA A 174 -25.19 -5.60 11.98
CA ALA A 174 -25.79 -5.02 13.17
C ALA A 174 -27.31 -4.86 13.06
N HIS A 175 -27.85 -4.62 11.87
CA HIS A 175 -29.28 -4.58 11.64
C HIS A 175 -29.91 -5.98 11.79
N TYR A 176 -29.35 -6.98 11.14
CA TYR A 176 -29.85 -8.38 11.26
C TYR A 176 -29.78 -8.91 12.68
N ALA A 177 -28.70 -8.65 13.43
CA ALA A 177 -28.57 -9.07 14.81
C ALA A 177 -29.69 -8.48 15.69
N ARG A 178 -30.03 -7.20 15.50
CA ARG A 178 -31.14 -6.56 16.24
C ARG A 178 -32.52 -7.11 15.89
N THR A 179 -32.70 -7.59 14.68
CA THR A 179 -34.00 -8.16 14.22
C THR A 179 -34.21 -9.53 14.89
N LEU A 180 -33.15 -10.37 14.94
CA LEU A 180 -33.19 -11.69 15.55
C LEU A 180 -33.38 -11.66 17.08
N THR A 181 -33.03 -10.58 17.78
CA THR A 181 -33.21 -10.45 19.24
C THR A 181 -34.58 -9.88 19.63
N ARG A 182 -35.44 -9.57 18.68
CA ARG A 182 -36.78 -9.00 18.89
C ARG A 182 -37.91 -10.03 18.76
N ASP A 183 -37.61 -11.22 18.26
CA ASP A 183 -38.50 -12.39 18.21
C ASP A 183 -38.18 -13.34 19.40
#